data_a711707e472d43534e108d7f6d8a0b97
#
_entry.id   a711707e472d43534e108d7f6d8a0b97
#
_cell.length_a   1.000
_cell.length_b   1.000
_cell.length_c   1.000
_cell.angle_alpha   90.00
_cell.angle_beta   90.00
_cell.angle_gamma   90.00
#
_symmetry.space_group_name_H-M   'P 1'
#
loop_
_entity.id
_entity.type
_entity.pdbx_description
1 polymer ?
#
loop_
_entity_poly.entity_id
_entity_poly.type
_entity_poly.pdbx_seq_one_letter_code
_entity_poly.pdbx_strand_id
1 'polypeptide(L)'
;MSVRFQSIRFGAVEIDEQDVLEFPFGLIGLGGLRYTLLDRNPGSGFLWLHAVDDAALALPVVSPHRFFPAFLLEIAPEDRERTGIENAEPSELYVTVRATPDPADITANLRAPLVIRAGRGYQVLNVNEDAPLQAPLFALPLQSKIAS
;
A
#
# COMPACT_ATOMS: atom_id res chain seq x y z
N MET A 1 15.58 2.88 -19.77
CA MET A 1 16.05 1.50 -19.64
C MET A 1 15.01 0.67 -18.92
N SER A 2 15.00 -0.61 -19.20
CA SER A 2 14.02 -1.49 -18.56
C SER A 2 14.71 -2.36 -17.51
N VAL A 3 13.90 -2.74 -16.52
CA VAL A 3 14.30 -3.65 -15.45
C VAL A 3 13.43 -4.90 -15.58
N ARG A 4 14.07 -6.06 -15.55
CA ARG A 4 13.37 -7.34 -15.63
C ARG A 4 13.55 -8.10 -14.34
N PHE A 5 12.48 -8.74 -13.90
CA PHE A 5 12.55 -9.61 -12.74
C PHE A 5 11.53 -10.73 -12.87
N GLN A 6 11.74 -11.78 -12.09
CA GLN A 6 10.83 -12.92 -12.04
C GLN A 6 9.88 -12.77 -10.87
N SER A 7 8.62 -13.04 -11.14
CA SER A 7 7.58 -13.05 -10.11
C SER A 7 6.97 -14.43 -10.02
N ILE A 8 6.82 -14.94 -8.81
CA ILE A 8 6.11 -16.21 -8.61
C ILE A 8 4.65 -16.04 -9.05
N ARG A 9 4.09 -14.88 -8.80
CA ARG A 9 2.68 -14.62 -9.10
C ARG A 9 2.42 -14.26 -10.56
N PHE A 10 3.33 -13.51 -11.18
CA PHE A 10 3.09 -12.92 -12.50
C PHE A 10 4.05 -13.37 -13.58
N GLY A 11 5.01 -14.23 -13.26
CA GLY A 11 6.01 -14.68 -14.22
C GLY A 11 7.06 -13.61 -14.50
N ALA A 12 7.52 -13.55 -15.74
CA ALA A 12 8.51 -12.55 -16.13
C ALA A 12 7.86 -11.18 -16.22
N VAL A 13 8.45 -10.21 -15.54
CA VAL A 13 7.92 -8.83 -15.48
C VAL A 13 9.01 -7.89 -15.99
N GLU A 14 8.61 -6.98 -16.86
CA GLU A 14 9.50 -5.94 -17.35
C GLU A 14 8.87 -4.58 -17.06
N ILE A 15 9.64 -3.70 -16.45
CA ILE A 15 9.21 -2.35 -16.09
C ILE A 15 10.28 -1.36 -16.52
N ASP A 16 9.91 -0.08 -16.58
CA ASP A 16 10.88 0.99 -16.80
C ASP A 16 11.62 1.23 -15.48
N GLU A 17 12.90 1.55 -15.55
CA GLU A 17 13.64 1.83 -14.31
C GLU A 17 13.10 3.02 -13.55
N GLN A 18 12.39 3.93 -14.23
CA GLN A 18 11.72 5.04 -13.56
C GLN A 18 10.56 4.59 -12.67
N ASP A 19 10.06 3.38 -12.88
CA ASP A 19 8.97 2.82 -12.09
C ASP A 19 9.47 2.03 -10.89
N VAL A 20 10.78 1.97 -10.69
CA VAL A 20 11.34 1.35 -9.50
C VAL A 20 11.28 2.34 -8.34
N LEU A 21 10.69 1.89 -7.24
CA LEU A 21 10.56 2.69 -6.03
C LEU A 21 11.56 2.19 -5.00
N GLU A 22 12.33 3.11 -4.45
CA GLU A 22 13.26 2.77 -3.39
C GLU A 22 12.61 3.03 -2.03
N PHE A 23 12.67 2.02 -1.16
CA PHE A 23 12.22 2.15 0.21
C PHE A 23 13.46 2.12 1.10
N PRO A 24 14.05 3.29 1.40
CA PRO A 24 15.34 3.32 2.11
C PRO A 24 15.34 2.60 3.45
N PHE A 25 14.19 2.54 4.10
CA PHE A 25 14.05 1.87 5.39
C PHE A 25 13.29 0.56 5.29
N GLY A 26 12.98 0.11 4.06
CA GLY A 26 12.18 -1.08 3.86
C GLY A 26 10.74 -0.91 4.31
N LEU A 27 10.04 -2.03 4.40
CA LEU A 27 8.69 -2.09 4.94
C LEU A 27 8.73 -2.80 6.29
N ILE A 28 7.81 -2.45 7.17
CA ILE A 28 7.75 -3.06 8.50
C ILE A 28 7.57 -4.57 8.36
N GLY A 29 8.54 -5.31 8.90
CA GLY A 29 8.50 -6.77 8.88
C GLY A 29 8.93 -7.42 7.56
N LEU A 30 9.34 -6.64 6.57
CA LEU A 30 9.74 -7.15 5.25
C LEU A 30 11.08 -6.60 4.85
N GLY A 31 11.85 -7.42 4.11
CA GLY A 31 13.24 -7.10 3.82
C GLY A 31 13.53 -6.42 2.50
N GLY A 32 12.57 -6.24 1.64
CA GLY A 32 12.81 -5.64 0.32
C GLY A 32 13.06 -4.14 0.42
N LEU A 33 13.95 -3.64 -0.45
CA LEU A 33 14.24 -2.20 -0.51
C LEU A 33 13.84 -1.57 -1.83
N ARG A 34 13.61 -2.38 -2.87
CA ARG A 34 13.18 -1.89 -4.18
C ARG A 34 11.89 -2.58 -4.58
N TYR A 35 10.92 -1.77 -4.95
CA TYR A 35 9.59 -2.25 -5.29
C TYR A 35 9.10 -1.55 -6.56
N THR A 36 8.04 -2.07 -7.12
CA THR A 36 7.30 -1.41 -8.19
C THR A 36 5.81 -1.64 -7.98
N LEU A 37 4.99 -0.76 -8.52
CA LEU A 37 3.54 -0.92 -8.49
C LEU A 37 3.08 -1.53 -9.81
N LEU A 38 2.35 -2.63 -9.74
CA LEU A 38 1.82 -3.32 -10.91
C LEU A 38 0.30 -3.23 -10.89
N ASP A 39 -0.26 -2.75 -11.98
CA ASP A 39 -1.72 -2.69 -12.17
C ASP A 39 -2.12 -3.85 -13.08
N ARG A 40 -2.56 -4.94 -12.47
CA ARG A 40 -2.93 -6.16 -13.20
C ARG A 40 -4.43 -6.28 -13.41
N ASN A 41 -5.21 -5.37 -12.84
CA ASN A 41 -6.66 -5.37 -13.00
C ASN A 41 -7.13 -3.92 -13.03
N PRO A 42 -6.93 -3.22 -14.15
CA PRO A 42 -7.27 -1.80 -14.26
C PRO A 42 -8.74 -1.54 -13.90
N GLY A 43 -8.94 -0.48 -13.14
CA GLY A 43 -10.27 -0.10 -12.68
C GLY A 43 -10.71 -0.74 -11.37
N SER A 44 -10.02 -1.76 -10.90
CA SER A 44 -10.40 -2.43 -9.64
C SER A 44 -10.08 -1.60 -8.40
N GLY A 45 -9.12 -0.69 -8.50
CA GLY A 45 -8.59 0.02 -7.35
C GLY A 45 -7.45 -0.68 -6.64
N PHE A 46 -7.16 -1.93 -7.02
CA PHE A 46 -6.08 -2.70 -6.43
C PHE A 46 -4.83 -2.64 -7.30
N LEU A 47 -3.69 -2.47 -6.64
CA LEU A 47 -2.38 -2.58 -7.27
C LEU A 47 -1.58 -3.61 -6.48
N TRP A 48 -0.49 -4.08 -7.10
CA TRP A 48 0.46 -4.96 -6.42
C TRP A 48 1.76 -4.20 -6.20
N LEU A 49 2.16 -4.09 -4.94
CA LEU A 49 3.48 -3.58 -4.61
C LEU A 49 4.41 -4.79 -4.59
N HIS A 50 5.21 -4.93 -5.63
CA HIS A 50 6.04 -6.12 -5.85
C HIS A 50 7.51 -5.77 -5.64
N ALA A 51 8.21 -6.60 -4.86
CA ALA A 51 9.64 -6.44 -4.68
C ALA A 51 10.35 -6.80 -6.00
N VAL A 52 11.29 -5.98 -6.39
CA VAL A 52 12.07 -6.23 -7.61
C VAL A 52 13.07 -7.35 -7.40
N ASP A 53 13.57 -7.48 -6.18
CA ASP A 53 14.63 -8.43 -5.86
C ASP A 53 14.14 -9.69 -5.14
N ASP A 54 12.84 -9.88 -5.00
CA ASP A 54 12.27 -11.05 -4.33
C ASP A 54 11.03 -11.51 -5.09
N ALA A 55 11.17 -12.62 -5.79
CA ALA A 55 10.12 -13.14 -6.66
C ALA A 55 8.81 -13.48 -5.93
N ALA A 56 8.89 -13.74 -4.63
CA ALA A 56 7.73 -14.15 -3.84
C ALA A 56 7.07 -12.99 -3.08
N LEU A 57 7.68 -11.82 -3.07
CA LEU A 57 7.20 -10.72 -2.24
C LEU A 57 6.36 -9.74 -3.04
N ALA A 58 5.06 -9.87 -2.90
CA ALA A 58 4.08 -8.98 -3.53
C ALA A 58 2.95 -8.72 -2.55
N LEU A 59 2.59 -7.46 -2.39
CA LEU A 59 1.55 -7.03 -1.46
C LEU A 59 0.44 -6.32 -2.22
N PRO A 60 -0.83 -6.68 -2.01
CA PRO A 60 -1.91 -5.89 -2.56
C PRO A 60 -2.00 -4.57 -1.80
N VAL A 61 -2.17 -3.48 -2.55
CA VAL A 61 -2.32 -2.15 -1.98
C VAL A 61 -3.45 -1.41 -2.68
N VAL A 62 -4.00 -0.43 -1.99
CA VAL A 62 -5.03 0.44 -2.56
C VAL A 62 -4.74 1.87 -2.14
N SER A 63 -5.28 2.82 -2.91
CA SER A 63 -5.30 4.21 -2.48
C SER A 63 -6.34 4.33 -1.36
N PRO A 64 -5.96 4.82 -0.18
CA PRO A 64 -6.89 4.82 0.95
C PRO A 64 -8.13 5.66 0.71
N HIS A 65 -8.01 6.79 0.02
CA HIS A 65 -9.16 7.66 -0.21
C HIS A 65 -10.21 7.06 -1.12
N ARG A 66 -9.85 6.07 -1.92
CA ARG A 66 -10.82 5.40 -2.79
C ARG A 66 -11.83 4.58 -2.00
N PHE A 67 -11.38 3.99 -0.90
CA PHE A 67 -12.23 3.14 -0.07
C PHE A 67 -12.62 3.79 1.25
N PHE A 68 -11.84 4.76 1.68
CA PHE A 68 -12.06 5.47 2.94
C PHE A 68 -11.96 6.97 2.66
N PRO A 69 -13.04 7.58 2.12
CA PRO A 69 -12.98 9.00 1.72
C PRO A 69 -12.61 9.96 2.84
N ALA A 70 -12.88 9.59 4.07
CA ALA A 70 -12.54 10.42 5.23
C ALA A 70 -11.16 10.12 5.80
N PHE A 71 -10.36 9.29 5.14
CA PHE A 71 -9.03 8.95 5.62
C PHE A 71 -8.16 10.19 5.79
N LEU A 72 -7.55 10.31 6.95
CA LEU A 72 -6.60 11.38 7.25
C LEU A 72 -5.30 10.76 7.73
N LEU A 73 -4.20 11.29 7.24
CA LEU A 73 -2.87 10.85 7.66
C LEU A 73 -2.24 11.91 8.55
N GLU A 74 -1.94 11.49 9.77
CA GLU A 74 -1.11 12.27 10.69
C GLU A 74 0.16 11.47 10.92
N ILE A 75 1.25 11.92 10.34
CA ILE A 75 2.52 11.20 10.40
C ILE A 75 3.11 11.35 11.80
N ALA A 76 3.52 10.22 12.39
CA ALA A 76 4.14 10.24 13.70
C ALA A 76 5.39 11.13 13.71
N PRO A 77 5.64 11.89 14.80
CA PRO A 77 6.79 12.81 14.84
C PRO A 77 8.12 12.14 14.51
N GLU A 78 8.34 10.91 14.99
CA GLU A 78 9.57 10.17 14.72
C GLU A 78 9.73 9.91 13.22
N ASP A 79 8.64 9.64 12.54
CA ASP A 79 8.67 9.37 11.11
C ASP A 79 8.87 10.64 10.30
N ARG A 80 8.32 11.77 10.75
CA ARG A 80 8.58 13.04 10.09
C ARG A 80 10.07 13.38 10.14
N GLU A 81 10.69 13.15 11.28
CA GLU A 81 12.12 13.40 11.44
C GLU A 81 12.93 12.42 10.58
N ARG A 82 12.60 11.14 10.64
CA ARG A 82 13.33 10.09 9.93
C ARG A 82 13.24 10.23 8.40
N THR A 83 12.06 10.60 7.89
CA THR A 83 11.82 10.64 6.46
C THR A 83 11.98 12.03 5.86
N GLY A 84 11.92 13.07 6.66
CA GLY A 84 11.89 14.45 6.17
C GLY A 84 10.54 14.87 5.61
N ILE A 85 9.52 14.04 5.76
CA ILE A 85 8.18 14.32 5.24
C ILE A 85 7.33 14.88 6.36
N GLU A 86 6.94 16.16 6.23
CA GLU A 86 6.14 16.84 7.25
C GLU A 86 4.67 16.47 7.16
N ASN A 87 4.16 16.32 5.93
CA ASN A 87 2.78 15.95 5.69
C ASN A 87 2.72 15.14 4.39
N ALA A 88 1.55 14.62 4.08
CA ALA A 88 1.38 13.73 2.94
C ALA A 88 1.45 14.41 1.58
N GLU A 89 1.47 15.72 1.51
CA GLU A 89 1.42 16.42 0.23
C GLU A 89 2.78 17.01 -0.17
N PRO A 90 3.13 16.97 -1.46
CA PRO A 90 2.46 16.23 -2.54
C PRO A 90 3.02 14.80 -2.60
N SER A 91 2.17 13.83 -2.38
CA SER A 91 2.59 12.43 -2.34
C SER A 91 1.47 11.52 -2.84
N GLU A 92 1.85 10.32 -3.26
CA GLU A 92 0.90 9.26 -3.47
C GLU A 92 0.82 8.43 -2.20
N LEU A 93 -0.39 8.09 -1.80
CA LEU A 93 -0.63 7.30 -0.61
C LEU A 93 -1.21 5.94 -0.98
N TYR A 94 -0.72 4.92 -0.30
CA TYR A 94 -1.25 3.57 -0.43
C TYR A 94 -1.32 2.93 0.94
N VAL A 95 -2.22 1.97 1.08
CA VAL A 95 -2.29 1.12 2.27
C VAL A 95 -2.28 -0.32 1.83
N THR A 96 -1.63 -1.17 2.63
CA THR A 96 -1.61 -2.59 2.34
C THR A 96 -2.95 -3.21 2.68
N VAL A 97 -3.30 -4.24 1.93
CA VAL A 97 -4.57 -4.95 2.06
C VAL A 97 -4.29 -6.39 2.43
N ARG A 98 -5.04 -6.89 3.39
CA ARG A 98 -5.03 -8.31 3.68
C ARG A 98 -6.14 -8.95 2.85
N ALA A 99 -5.75 -9.63 1.78
CA ALA A 99 -6.69 -10.27 0.90
C ALA A 99 -7.09 -11.64 1.46
N THR A 100 -8.37 -11.93 1.40
CA THR A 100 -8.94 -13.20 1.82
C THR A 100 -9.93 -13.67 0.77
N PRO A 101 -10.29 -14.97 0.76
CA PRO A 101 -11.29 -15.47 -0.18
C PRO A 101 -12.66 -14.81 -0.02
N ASP A 102 -13.02 -14.44 1.20
CA ASP A 102 -14.29 -13.77 1.46
C ASP A 102 -14.09 -12.26 1.46
N PRO A 103 -14.71 -11.53 0.51
CA PRO A 103 -14.57 -10.07 0.45
C PRO A 103 -14.93 -9.35 1.74
N ALA A 104 -15.82 -9.91 2.55
CA ALA A 104 -16.20 -9.28 3.82
C ALA A 104 -15.05 -9.25 4.82
N ASP A 105 -14.06 -10.12 4.65
CA ASP A 105 -12.91 -10.21 5.55
C ASP A 105 -11.68 -9.47 5.04
N ILE A 106 -11.78 -8.83 3.88
CA ILE A 106 -10.66 -8.06 3.32
C ILE A 106 -10.52 -6.76 4.12
N THR A 107 -9.32 -6.53 4.64
CA THR A 107 -9.05 -5.36 5.47
C THR A 107 -7.84 -4.61 4.95
N ALA A 108 -7.82 -3.31 5.24
CA ALA A 108 -6.70 -2.44 4.92
C ALA A 108 -6.03 -1.94 6.21
N ASN A 109 -4.73 -1.76 6.15
CA ASN A 109 -3.96 -1.24 7.27
C ASN A 109 -3.86 0.27 7.16
N LEU A 110 -4.74 0.99 7.83
CA LEU A 110 -4.73 2.44 7.84
C LEU A 110 -3.74 3.02 8.86
N ARG A 111 -3.20 2.17 9.74
CA ARG A 111 -2.27 2.59 10.79
C ARG A 111 -0.86 2.81 10.25
N ALA A 112 -0.47 2.12 9.18
CA ALA A 112 0.88 2.18 8.66
C ALA A 112 0.88 2.37 7.14
N PRO A 113 0.39 3.51 6.64
CA PRO A 113 0.32 3.74 5.21
C PRO A 113 1.68 3.92 4.57
N LEU A 114 1.70 3.81 3.25
CA LEU A 114 2.87 4.03 2.43
C LEU A 114 2.76 5.40 1.79
N VAL A 115 3.83 6.19 1.91
CA VAL A 115 3.93 7.51 1.29
C VAL A 115 4.97 7.43 0.20
N ILE A 116 4.57 7.71 -1.04
CA ILE A 116 5.48 7.66 -2.18
C ILE A 116 5.67 9.05 -2.73
N ARG A 117 6.93 9.47 -2.78
CA ARG A 117 7.31 10.81 -3.23
C ARG A 117 8.64 10.74 -3.97
N ALA A 118 8.67 11.27 -5.19
CA ALA A 118 9.89 11.40 -5.97
C ALA A 118 10.67 10.07 -6.12
N GLY A 119 9.96 8.99 -6.40
CA GLY A 119 10.57 7.67 -6.62
C GLY A 119 10.99 6.95 -5.35
N ARG A 120 10.65 7.48 -4.19
CA ARG A 120 10.94 6.86 -2.91
C ARG A 120 9.66 6.60 -2.13
N GLY A 121 9.66 5.50 -1.41
CA GLY A 121 8.55 5.10 -0.57
C GLY A 121 8.97 5.00 0.89
N TYR A 122 8.04 5.31 1.76
CA TYR A 122 8.25 5.21 3.20
C TYR A 122 6.98 4.66 3.83
N GLN A 123 7.13 3.70 4.71
CA GLN A 123 6.02 3.28 5.55
C GLN A 123 6.09 4.08 6.84
N VAL A 124 5.01 4.79 7.15
CA VAL A 124 4.96 5.67 8.32
C VAL A 124 3.82 5.26 9.22
N LEU A 125 3.90 5.65 10.49
CA LEU A 125 2.80 5.43 11.41
C LEU A 125 1.82 6.59 11.33
N ASN A 126 0.55 6.22 11.24
CA ASN A 126 -0.54 7.17 11.27
C ASN A 126 -1.04 7.25 12.72
N VAL A 127 -0.86 8.41 13.34
CA VAL A 127 -1.28 8.61 14.73
C VAL A 127 -2.71 9.13 14.84
N ASN A 128 -3.42 9.23 13.73
CA ASN A 128 -4.84 9.59 13.75
C ASN A 128 -5.63 8.49 14.45
N GLU A 129 -6.56 8.88 15.32
CA GLU A 129 -7.35 7.95 16.11
C GLU A 129 -8.21 7.02 15.27
N ASP A 130 -8.62 7.47 14.09
CA ASP A 130 -9.50 6.71 13.20
C ASP A 130 -8.72 5.89 12.17
N ALA A 131 -7.53 5.41 12.53
CA ALA A 131 -6.68 4.66 11.63
C ALA A 131 -6.40 3.25 12.15
N PRO A 132 -7.37 2.32 12.07
CA PRO A 132 -7.16 0.97 12.58
C PRO A 132 -6.21 0.16 11.69
N LEU A 133 -5.62 -0.88 12.29
CA LEU A 133 -4.78 -1.83 11.57
C LEU A 133 -5.57 -2.69 10.58
N GLN A 134 -6.82 -2.94 10.88
CA GLN A 134 -7.69 -3.81 10.07
C GLN A 134 -9.02 -3.12 9.83
N ALA A 135 -9.02 -2.19 8.89
CA ALA A 135 -10.25 -1.52 8.48
C ALA A 135 -10.92 -2.32 7.37
N PRO A 136 -12.19 -2.71 7.52
CA PRO A 136 -12.88 -3.43 6.45
C PRO A 136 -12.89 -2.60 5.16
N LEU A 137 -12.40 -3.20 4.07
CA LEU A 137 -12.33 -2.53 2.79
C LEU A 137 -13.72 -2.38 2.19
N PHE A 138 -14.51 -3.43 2.30
CA PHE A 138 -15.88 -3.42 1.86
C PHE A 138 -16.77 -3.44 3.10
N ALA A 139 -17.47 -2.35 3.33
CA ALA A 139 -18.45 -2.33 4.41
C ALA A 139 -19.44 -3.46 4.15
N LEU A 140 -19.81 -4.18 5.21
CA LEU A 140 -20.85 -5.18 5.07
C LEU A 140 -22.06 -4.46 4.49
N PRO A 141 -22.71 -5.06 3.50
CA PRO A 141 -23.87 -4.44 2.91
C PRO A 141 -24.86 -4.08 3.98
N LEU A 142 -25.51 -2.97 3.79
CA LEU A 142 -26.49 -2.50 4.74
C LEU A 142 -27.58 -3.53 4.99
N GLN A 143 -27.85 -4.35 3.99
CA GLN A 143 -28.83 -5.40 4.12
C GLN A 143 -28.48 -6.40 5.21
N SER A 144 -27.20 -6.60 5.48
CA SER A 144 -26.82 -7.53 6.56
C SER A 144 -27.34 -6.99 7.89
N LYS A 145 -27.43 -5.69 8.04
CA LYS A 145 -27.97 -5.05 9.23
C LYS A 145 -29.49 -5.01 9.21
N ILE A 146 -30.03 -4.88 8.03
CA ILE A 146 -31.49 -4.81 7.85
C ILE A 146 -32.11 -6.20 7.98
N ALA A 147 -31.41 -7.20 7.48
CA ALA A 147 -31.89 -8.55 7.54
C ALA A 147 -31.87 -9.11 8.96
N SER A 148 -31.13 -8.48 9.81
CA SER A 148 -31.04 -8.88 11.20
C SER A 148 -32.21 -8.32 12.01
#